data_a2b97bdbb05680baeda9481daf580582
#
_entry.id   a2b97bdbb05680baeda9481daf580582
#
_cell.length_a   1.000
_cell.length_b   1.000
_cell.length_c   1.000
_cell.angle_alpha   90.00
_cell.angle_beta   90.00
_cell.angle_gamma   90.00
#
_symmetry.space_group_name_H-M   'P 1'
#
loop_
_entity.id
_entity.type
_entity.pdbx_description
1 polymer ?
#
loop_
_entity_poly.entity_id
_entity_poly.type
_entity_poly.pdbx_seq_one_letter_code
_entity_poly.pdbx_strand_id
1 'polypeptide(L)'
;MFRKLNQQGNVLIVVLFVIIVMGYLAASLMRISWSNQSGLTREFLGTKAWFVAQSANEWALTKIYPLGGTSNSVSTICSIVVSGATPNITKTAGCEIKPMRCAFIGEFNSGESDAVALFKIQSKATCGSALSQVQRQQEVWVRD
;
A
#
# COMPACT_ATOMS: atom_id res chain seq x y z
N MET A 1 42.53 46.12 -46.76
CA MET A 1 41.62 45.15 -47.43
C MET A 1 41.38 43.98 -46.51
N PHE A 2 40.27 43.95 -45.73
CA PHE A 2 39.91 42.81 -44.88
C PHE A 2 39.06 41.84 -45.68
N ARG A 3 39.58 40.65 -45.90
CA ARG A 3 38.91 39.58 -46.60
C ARG A 3 37.77 39.05 -45.69
N LYS A 4 36.50 39.31 -46.00
CA LYS A 4 35.36 38.67 -45.40
C LYS A 4 35.42 37.16 -45.71
N LEU A 5 35.79 36.37 -44.75
CA LEU A 5 35.64 34.90 -44.82
C LEU A 5 34.18 34.57 -44.75
N ASN A 6 33.62 34.02 -45.81
CA ASN A 6 32.26 33.45 -45.87
C ASN A 6 32.19 32.22 -44.96
N GLN A 7 31.74 32.42 -43.72
CA GLN A 7 31.51 31.32 -42.73
C GLN A 7 30.04 30.86 -42.73
N GLN A 8 29.34 30.90 -43.83
CA GLN A 8 27.90 30.59 -43.87
C GLN A 8 27.56 29.09 -43.84
N GLY A 9 28.48 28.19 -44.14
CA GLY A 9 28.20 26.74 -44.16
C GLY A 9 28.28 26.05 -42.79
N ASN A 10 29.10 26.56 -41.86
CA ASN A 10 29.40 25.86 -40.60
C ASN A 10 28.33 26.09 -39.52
N VAL A 11 27.63 27.22 -39.55
CA VAL A 11 26.59 27.56 -38.57
C VAL A 11 25.38 26.63 -38.70
N LEU A 12 24.99 26.23 -39.89
CA LEU A 12 23.87 25.37 -40.17
C LEU A 12 24.09 23.97 -39.58
N ILE A 13 25.31 23.44 -39.73
CA ILE A 13 25.69 22.11 -39.15
C ILE A 13 25.64 22.15 -37.62
N VAL A 14 26.14 23.22 -37.00
CA VAL A 14 26.12 23.41 -35.55
C VAL A 14 24.70 23.52 -35.01
N VAL A 15 23.82 24.29 -35.68
CA VAL A 15 22.43 24.43 -35.29
C VAL A 15 21.70 23.09 -35.39
N LEU A 16 21.91 22.33 -36.48
CA LEU A 16 21.30 21.02 -36.67
C LEU A 16 21.79 20.02 -35.57
N PHE A 17 23.07 20.03 -35.26
CA PHE A 17 23.61 19.22 -34.16
C PHE A 17 22.97 19.57 -32.81
N VAL A 18 22.85 20.85 -32.48
CA VAL A 18 22.25 21.34 -31.21
C VAL A 18 20.78 20.87 -31.12
N ILE A 19 20.00 20.98 -32.19
CA ILE A 19 18.60 20.55 -32.20
C ILE A 19 18.48 19.03 -31.94
N ILE A 20 19.35 18.23 -32.58
CA ILE A 20 19.34 16.78 -32.39
C ILE A 20 19.70 16.42 -30.95
N VAL A 21 20.75 17.02 -30.38
CA VAL A 21 21.19 16.75 -29.01
C VAL A 21 20.13 17.19 -27.99
N MET A 22 19.53 18.39 -28.15
CA MET A 22 18.46 18.84 -27.26
C MET A 22 17.20 17.98 -27.39
N GLY A 23 16.83 17.54 -28.60
CA GLY A 23 15.73 16.62 -28.82
C GLY A 23 15.93 15.28 -28.13
N TYR A 24 17.13 14.73 -28.18
CA TYR A 24 17.49 13.49 -27.50
C TYR A 24 17.45 13.62 -25.97
N LEU A 25 17.96 14.73 -25.43
CA LEU A 25 17.90 15.03 -23.99
C LEU A 25 16.46 15.18 -23.50
N ALA A 26 15.62 15.90 -24.25
CA ALA A 26 14.21 16.07 -23.93
C ALA A 26 13.47 14.70 -23.92
N ALA A 27 13.71 13.86 -24.90
CA ALA A 27 13.12 12.52 -24.96
C ALA A 27 13.55 11.62 -23.79
N SER A 28 14.80 11.71 -23.34
CA SER A 28 15.30 10.95 -22.20
C SER A 28 14.67 11.43 -20.87
N LEU A 29 14.48 12.72 -20.69
CA LEU A 29 13.79 13.29 -19.52
C LEU A 29 12.32 12.87 -19.45
N MET A 30 11.62 12.80 -20.57
CA MET A 30 10.23 12.32 -20.61
C MET A 30 10.11 10.85 -20.13
N ARG A 31 11.03 9.98 -20.50
CA ARG A 31 11.04 8.58 -20.04
C ARG A 31 11.17 8.48 -18.52
N ILE A 32 12.04 9.28 -17.93
CA ILE A 32 12.25 9.32 -16.48
C ILE A 32 10.99 9.83 -15.78
N SER A 33 10.36 10.88 -16.30
CA SER A 33 9.13 11.45 -15.75
C SER A 33 7.98 10.44 -15.74
N TRP A 34 7.78 9.67 -16.80
CA TRP A 34 6.74 8.62 -16.88
C TRP A 34 6.99 7.48 -15.90
N SER A 35 8.25 7.05 -15.74
CA SER A 35 8.62 6.04 -14.75
C SER A 35 8.31 6.51 -13.32
N ASN A 36 8.62 7.76 -13.00
CA ASN A 36 8.35 8.34 -11.68
C ASN A 36 6.84 8.46 -11.40
N GLN A 37 6.02 8.87 -12.38
CA GLN A 37 4.57 8.95 -12.21
C GLN A 37 3.93 7.60 -11.90
N SER A 38 4.35 6.54 -12.56
CA SER A 38 3.84 5.18 -12.28
C SER A 38 4.25 4.70 -10.89
N GLY A 39 5.46 5.05 -10.43
CA GLY A 39 5.95 4.78 -9.08
C GLY A 39 5.12 5.49 -8.00
N LEU A 40 4.91 6.80 -8.16
CA LEU A 40 4.11 7.61 -7.22
C LEU A 40 2.67 7.11 -7.09
N THR A 41 2.03 6.71 -8.20
CA THR A 41 0.67 6.16 -8.17
C THR A 41 0.62 4.86 -7.35
N ARG A 42 1.59 3.97 -7.53
CA ARG A 42 1.67 2.71 -6.76
C ARG A 42 1.96 2.96 -5.29
N GLU A 43 2.81 3.92 -4.97
CA GLU A 43 3.11 4.30 -3.59
C GLU A 43 1.87 4.88 -2.90
N PHE A 44 1.16 5.79 -3.55
CA PHE A 44 -0.10 6.34 -3.04
C PHE A 44 -1.16 5.24 -2.80
N LEU A 45 -1.37 4.34 -3.77
CA LEU A 45 -2.28 3.22 -3.62
C LEU A 45 -1.82 2.25 -2.52
N GLY A 46 -0.51 2.05 -2.38
CA GLY A 46 0.09 1.24 -1.33
C GLY A 46 -0.17 1.80 0.07
N THR A 47 0.02 3.10 0.25
CA THR A 47 -0.26 3.80 1.51
C THR A 47 -1.76 3.74 1.84
N LYS A 48 -2.62 3.97 0.84
CA LYS A 48 -4.06 3.86 0.99
C LYS A 48 -4.50 2.43 1.38
N ALA A 49 -3.96 1.40 0.74
CA ALA A 49 -4.23 0.00 1.07
C ALA A 49 -3.75 -0.34 2.50
N TRP A 50 -2.62 0.22 2.92
CA TRP A 50 -2.11 0.05 4.27
C TRP A 50 -3.08 0.62 5.32
N PHE A 51 -3.55 1.85 5.13
CA PHE A 51 -4.53 2.47 6.03
C PHE A 51 -5.85 1.70 6.09
N VAL A 52 -6.33 1.20 4.94
CA VAL A 52 -7.57 0.41 4.90
C VAL A 52 -7.39 -0.93 5.64
N ALA A 53 -6.26 -1.61 5.47
CA ALA A 53 -5.95 -2.82 6.22
C ALA A 53 -5.84 -2.54 7.73
N GLN A 54 -5.16 -1.44 8.12
CA GLN A 54 -5.07 -1.05 9.51
C GLN A 54 -6.44 -0.74 10.12
N SER A 55 -7.30 -0.03 9.40
CA SER A 55 -8.67 0.26 9.85
C SER A 55 -9.50 -1.02 10.07
N ALA A 56 -9.25 -2.07 9.26
CA ALA A 56 -9.89 -3.37 9.47
C ALA A 56 -9.41 -4.03 10.76
N ASN A 57 -8.12 -3.95 11.08
CA ASN A 57 -7.59 -4.43 12.35
C ASN A 57 -8.18 -3.67 13.54
N GLU A 58 -8.29 -2.34 13.46
CA GLU A 58 -8.92 -1.52 14.49
C GLU A 58 -10.39 -1.90 14.71
N TRP A 59 -11.13 -2.14 13.60
CA TRP A 59 -12.48 -2.66 13.70
C TRP A 59 -12.53 -4.01 14.44
N ALA A 60 -11.63 -4.94 14.14
CA ALA A 60 -11.56 -6.23 14.83
C ALA A 60 -11.26 -6.05 16.32
N LEU A 61 -10.33 -5.17 16.66
CA LEU A 61 -9.98 -4.87 18.06
C LEU A 61 -11.18 -4.29 18.83
N THR A 62 -12.00 -3.43 18.22
CA THR A 62 -13.22 -2.91 18.88
C THR A 62 -14.28 -4.01 19.10
N LYS A 63 -14.25 -5.10 18.32
CA LYS A 63 -15.11 -6.26 18.53
C LYS A 63 -14.60 -7.18 19.63
N ILE A 64 -13.27 -7.34 19.71
CA ILE A 64 -12.63 -8.17 20.73
C ILE A 64 -12.65 -7.48 22.10
N TYR A 65 -12.37 -6.19 22.13
CA TYR A 65 -12.31 -5.39 23.37
C TYR A 65 -13.34 -4.25 23.32
N PRO A 66 -14.65 -4.56 23.48
CA PRO A 66 -15.69 -3.54 23.42
C PRO A 66 -15.62 -2.61 24.63
N LEU A 67 -15.71 -1.30 24.41
CA LEU A 67 -15.76 -0.30 25.48
C LEU A 67 -17.04 -0.47 26.29
N GLY A 68 -16.93 -0.73 27.61
CA GLY A 68 -18.07 -0.87 28.52
C GLY A 68 -18.91 -2.13 28.36
N GLY A 69 -18.46 -3.08 27.57
CA GLY A 69 -19.11 -4.39 27.38
C GLY A 69 -18.54 -5.49 28.27
N THR A 70 -19.31 -6.57 28.47
CA THR A 70 -18.77 -7.83 28.99
C THR A 70 -17.89 -8.43 27.91
N SER A 71 -16.59 -8.62 28.21
CA SER A 71 -15.69 -9.29 27.30
C SER A 71 -16.11 -10.76 27.11
N ASN A 72 -16.54 -11.10 25.92
CA ASN A 72 -16.57 -12.51 25.51
C ASN A 72 -15.11 -12.97 25.33
N SER A 73 -14.85 -14.26 25.51
CA SER A 73 -13.55 -14.83 25.23
C SER A 73 -13.05 -14.42 23.83
N VAL A 74 -11.81 -13.99 23.75
CA VAL A 74 -11.15 -13.61 22.48
C VAL A 74 -11.27 -14.72 21.45
N SER A 75 -11.15 -15.98 21.90
CA SER A 75 -11.31 -17.18 21.08
C SER A 75 -12.66 -17.19 20.34
N THR A 76 -13.77 -16.90 21.06
CA THR A 76 -15.11 -16.89 20.50
C THR A 76 -15.28 -15.77 19.46
N ILE A 77 -14.88 -14.54 19.80
CA ILE A 77 -14.97 -13.41 18.88
C ILE A 77 -14.06 -13.60 17.66
N CYS A 78 -12.86 -14.15 17.86
CA CYS A 78 -11.91 -14.47 16.81
C CYS A 78 -12.52 -15.42 15.78
N SER A 79 -13.15 -16.50 16.22
CA SER A 79 -13.70 -17.53 15.33
C SER A 79 -15.01 -17.11 14.64
N ILE A 80 -15.93 -16.45 15.37
CA ILE A 80 -17.30 -16.19 14.91
C ILE A 80 -17.43 -14.82 14.22
N VAL A 81 -16.75 -13.79 14.75
CA VAL A 81 -16.96 -12.41 14.32
C VAL A 81 -15.87 -11.91 13.40
N VAL A 82 -14.59 -12.19 13.71
CA VAL A 82 -13.45 -11.64 12.99
C VAL A 82 -13.05 -12.51 11.80
N SER A 83 -13.02 -13.85 11.98
CA SER A 83 -12.60 -14.75 10.91
C SER A 83 -13.62 -14.76 9.76
N GLY A 84 -13.16 -14.47 8.56
CA GLY A 84 -13.98 -14.34 7.36
C GLY A 84 -14.67 -12.98 7.20
N ALA A 85 -14.60 -12.08 8.19
CA ALA A 85 -15.22 -10.77 8.11
C ALA A 85 -14.60 -9.89 7.01
N THR A 86 -15.48 -9.17 6.32
CA THR A 86 -15.11 -8.10 5.38
C THR A 86 -15.79 -6.80 5.86
N PRO A 87 -15.23 -6.13 6.88
CA PRO A 87 -15.87 -4.98 7.48
C PRO A 87 -16.07 -3.88 6.43
N ASN A 88 -17.29 -3.33 6.37
CA ASN A 88 -17.66 -2.27 5.44
C ASN A 88 -17.17 -0.88 5.96
N ILE A 89 -15.88 -0.77 6.25
CA ILE A 89 -15.29 0.44 6.84
C ILE A 89 -15.10 1.51 5.78
N THR A 90 -14.91 1.11 4.55
CA THR A 90 -14.72 2.04 3.46
C THR A 90 -15.37 1.55 2.17
N LYS A 91 -16.50 2.14 1.84
CA LYS A 91 -16.82 2.33 0.43
C LYS A 91 -15.92 3.43 -0.18
N THR A 92 -14.70 3.54 0.32
CA THR A 92 -13.73 4.50 -0.20
C THR A 92 -13.34 4.04 -1.59
N ALA A 93 -13.72 4.83 -2.58
CA ALA A 93 -13.58 4.53 -3.99
C ALA A 93 -12.24 3.83 -4.31
N GLY A 94 -12.32 2.61 -4.82
CA GLY A 94 -11.19 1.88 -5.36
C GLY A 94 -10.38 1.02 -4.38
N CYS A 95 -10.89 0.74 -3.16
CA CYS A 95 -10.27 -0.22 -2.24
C CYS A 95 -11.26 -1.30 -1.81
N GLU A 96 -10.76 -2.52 -1.62
CA GLU A 96 -11.51 -3.69 -1.16
C GLU A 96 -10.77 -4.36 -0.01
N ILE A 97 -11.48 -4.68 1.08
CA ILE A 97 -10.96 -5.50 2.18
C ILE A 97 -11.25 -6.96 1.85
N LYS A 98 -10.21 -7.78 1.87
CA LYS A 98 -10.36 -9.23 1.73
C LYS A 98 -10.78 -9.86 3.06
N PRO A 99 -11.40 -11.05 3.05
CA PRO A 99 -11.79 -11.74 4.28
C PRO A 99 -10.65 -11.80 5.28
N MET A 100 -10.91 -11.30 6.49
CA MET A 100 -9.95 -11.29 7.58
C MET A 100 -9.68 -12.70 8.09
N ARG A 101 -8.53 -12.88 8.70
CA ARG A 101 -8.17 -14.15 9.37
C ARG A 101 -7.86 -13.86 10.82
N CYS A 102 -8.40 -14.68 11.69
CA CYS A 102 -8.01 -14.72 13.08
C CYS A 102 -7.60 -16.16 13.41
N ALA A 103 -6.44 -16.34 14.01
CA ALA A 103 -5.88 -17.67 14.30
C ALA A 103 -5.26 -17.68 15.68
N PHE A 104 -5.50 -18.76 16.42
CA PHE A 104 -4.78 -19.09 17.63
C PHE A 104 -3.30 -19.38 17.29
N ILE A 105 -2.38 -18.80 18.06
CA ILE A 105 -0.94 -18.95 17.83
C ILE A 105 -0.32 -19.87 18.88
N GLY A 106 -0.75 -19.74 20.12
CA GLY A 106 -0.21 -20.51 21.23
C GLY A 106 -0.68 -19.95 22.58
N GLU A 107 -0.30 -20.66 23.62
CA GLU A 107 -0.62 -20.31 25.00
C GLU A 107 0.68 -20.23 25.80
N PHE A 108 0.82 -19.19 26.60
CA PHE A 108 1.89 -19.03 27.57
C PHE A 108 1.42 -19.52 28.92
N ASN A 109 2.32 -20.13 29.72
CA ASN A 109 2.06 -20.67 31.04
C ASN A 109 0.88 -21.66 31.06
N SER A 110 0.79 -22.49 30.02
CA SER A 110 -0.27 -23.48 29.89
C SER A 110 -0.34 -24.39 31.13
N GLY A 111 -1.52 -24.42 31.78
CA GLY A 111 -1.75 -25.19 33.01
C GLY A 111 -1.55 -24.40 34.31
N GLU A 112 -1.14 -23.14 34.27
CA GLU A 112 -1.07 -22.26 35.44
C GLU A 112 -2.24 -21.26 35.48
N SER A 113 -2.46 -20.63 36.64
CA SER A 113 -3.57 -19.68 36.85
C SER A 113 -3.42 -18.39 36.06
N ASP A 114 -2.24 -18.11 35.50
CA ASP A 114 -1.88 -16.96 34.68
C ASP A 114 -1.65 -17.33 33.20
N ALA A 115 -2.24 -18.43 32.74
CA ALA A 115 -2.20 -18.83 31.33
C ALA A 115 -2.78 -17.75 30.43
N VAL A 116 -2.06 -17.39 29.37
CA VAL A 116 -2.45 -16.35 28.39
C VAL A 116 -2.47 -16.95 27.01
N ALA A 117 -3.64 -16.96 26.38
CA ALA A 117 -3.80 -17.38 24.99
C ALA A 117 -3.51 -16.24 24.03
N LEU A 118 -2.73 -16.51 22.98
CA LEU A 118 -2.37 -15.55 21.95
C LEU A 118 -3.06 -15.85 20.63
N PHE A 119 -3.61 -14.83 20.05
CA PHE A 119 -4.24 -14.88 18.73
C PHE A 119 -3.61 -13.86 17.79
N LYS A 120 -3.58 -14.17 16.51
CA LYS A 120 -3.11 -13.28 15.44
C LYS A 120 -4.26 -12.94 14.50
N ILE A 121 -4.51 -11.67 14.33
CA ILE A 121 -5.46 -11.13 13.37
C ILE A 121 -4.68 -10.64 12.16
N GLN A 122 -5.13 -11.01 10.97
CA GLN A 122 -4.57 -10.58 9.70
C GLN A 122 -5.66 -9.93 8.86
N SER A 123 -5.41 -8.73 8.41
CA SER A 123 -6.23 -8.02 7.44
C SER A 123 -5.47 -7.78 6.15
N LYS A 124 -6.17 -7.86 5.03
CA LYS A 124 -5.64 -7.56 3.70
C LYS A 124 -6.55 -6.58 3.01
N ALA A 125 -5.97 -5.54 2.43
CA ALA A 125 -6.69 -4.60 1.59
C ALA A 125 -6.01 -4.47 0.24
N THR A 126 -6.82 -4.33 -0.80
CA THR A 126 -6.38 -4.15 -2.18
C THR A 126 -6.97 -2.86 -2.69
N CYS A 127 -6.13 -1.95 -3.20
CA CYS A 127 -6.54 -0.68 -3.79
C CYS A 127 -6.07 -0.55 -5.23
N GLY A 128 -6.85 0.17 -6.04
CA GLY A 128 -6.57 0.36 -7.47
C GLY A 128 -7.33 -0.63 -8.35
N SER A 129 -7.08 -0.55 -9.63
CA SER A 129 -7.72 -1.38 -10.65
C SER A 129 -6.72 -1.87 -11.70
N ALA A 130 -7.01 -3.02 -12.28
CA ALA A 130 -6.24 -3.62 -13.36
C ALA A 130 -4.70 -3.60 -13.11
N LEU A 131 -3.93 -2.94 -13.96
CA LEU A 131 -2.46 -2.95 -13.94
C LEU A 131 -1.83 -2.14 -12.78
N SER A 132 -2.60 -1.29 -12.10
CA SER A 132 -2.14 -0.47 -10.97
C SER A 132 -2.65 -0.94 -9.61
N GLN A 133 -3.07 -2.19 -9.51
CA GLN A 133 -3.56 -2.76 -8.26
C GLN A 133 -2.42 -3.01 -7.27
N VAL A 134 -2.60 -2.59 -6.02
CA VAL A 134 -1.65 -2.79 -4.92
C VAL A 134 -2.37 -3.41 -3.73
N GLN A 135 -1.78 -4.44 -3.16
CA GLN A 135 -2.26 -5.11 -1.95
C GLN A 135 -1.31 -4.84 -0.79
N ARG A 136 -1.87 -4.61 0.40
CA ARG A 136 -1.14 -4.58 1.67
C ARG A 136 -1.81 -5.48 2.68
N GLN A 137 -0.99 -6.06 3.54
CA GLN A 137 -1.42 -6.89 4.66
C GLN A 137 -0.89 -6.29 5.96
N GLN A 138 -1.73 -6.29 6.99
CA GLN A 138 -1.39 -5.88 8.35
C GLN A 138 -1.75 -7.00 9.32
N GLU A 139 -0.97 -7.10 10.39
CA GLU A 139 -1.15 -8.10 11.43
C GLU A 139 -1.16 -7.42 12.79
N VAL A 140 -2.01 -7.91 13.68
CA VAL A 140 -2.03 -7.51 15.09
C VAL A 140 -2.17 -8.74 15.97
N TRP A 141 -1.47 -8.73 17.10
CA TRP A 141 -1.52 -9.79 18.08
C TRP A 141 -2.38 -9.36 19.24
N VAL A 142 -3.25 -10.26 19.68
CA VAL A 142 -4.19 -10.06 20.78
C VAL A 142 -4.09 -11.20 21.77
N ARG A 143 -4.39 -10.94 23.03
CA ARG A 143 -4.38 -11.92 24.12
C ARG A 143 -5.77 -12.04 24.74
N ASP A 144 -6.09 -13.27 25.19
CA ASP A 144 -7.27 -13.57 26.02
C ASP A 144 -6.91 -13.41 27.46
#